data_d2084081dd47f91ba3c799b1d65542a1
#
_entry.id   d2084081dd47f91ba3c799b1d65542a1
#
_cell.length_a   1.000
_cell.length_b   1.000
_cell.length_c   1.000
_cell.angle_alpha   90.00
_cell.angle_beta   90.00
_cell.angle_gamma   90.00
#
_symmetry.space_group_name_H-M   'P 1'
#
loop_
_entity.id
_entity.type
_entity.pdbx_description
1 polymer ?
#
loop_
_entity_poly.entity_id
_entity_poly.type
_entity_poly.pdbx_seq_one_letter_code
_entity_poly.pdbx_strand_id
1 'polypeptide(L)'
;MKKFYSLFIALFSVNIIFGQLFNIDRKGIIESEKNKNLKSILDVNVNPNTLNYDLQYVRLELDLDPTQQYISGIVTSYFKMLQNSPDIYFDLKNNLTVSNVKYHGQDLTFQQLSSDEIRIYFPSTLSAQTTDSLSINYSGIPSTVEQAFVATTTPAGDPILATLSEPFGAKQWWPTKQSMNDKIEKLDIKISTPAQYTVGSNGKLMSETILGNGKKLTYWQTNYPIPAYLFALGISNYTKLNSTITTTNSSFPFLNYVYPSWATADTQSKLDWTAISMQTFEDHFGLYPYRNEKYGHMQFNWGGGMEHATMTSMGYYGLDLIAHELAHQWFGDKLTCGAWNDIWLNEGFATMGEYVVYEKLLMSPAQFQSYLQNEMNDITSAPDGSVYIPNSDLNSGRIFNARLTYTKGGYVLRMIKWILGDDQFYAMLKAYQSNPAFEYNYVKTNDFRDFLSSYTGRDFTDFFNDWIYGEGYPIYQIRWTQNPTSKKLTFQVGQTRSSSSVSFFELPLPIKVSGSGGQTAYFVLDHTSNNQYFTQDVNFDVTNVT
;
A
#
# COMPACT_ATOMS: atom_id res chain seq x y z
N MET A 1 27.13 -39.41 -12.72
CA MET A 1 26.27 -38.86 -13.79
C MET A 1 24.75 -39.07 -13.61
N LYS A 2 24.27 -39.96 -12.73
CA LYS A 2 22.80 -40.16 -12.52
C LYS A 2 22.10 -39.23 -11.55
N LYS A 3 22.84 -38.45 -10.71
CA LYS A 3 22.24 -37.52 -9.74
C LYS A 3 21.94 -36.11 -10.31
N PHE A 4 22.57 -35.72 -11.43
CA PHE A 4 22.35 -34.40 -12.04
C PHE A 4 21.06 -34.33 -12.87
N TYR A 5 20.62 -35.49 -13.47
CA TYR A 5 19.39 -35.53 -14.27
C TYR A 5 18.10 -35.44 -13.45
N SER A 6 18.13 -35.90 -12.19
CA SER A 6 16.94 -35.82 -11.31
C SER A 6 16.65 -34.39 -10.81
N LEU A 7 17.68 -33.57 -10.66
CA LEU A 7 17.53 -32.18 -10.23
C LEU A 7 17.00 -31.27 -11.37
N PHE A 8 17.44 -31.56 -12.62
CA PHE A 8 16.98 -30.81 -13.80
C PHE A 8 15.53 -31.14 -14.19
N ILE A 9 15.08 -32.40 -13.99
CA ILE A 9 13.69 -32.81 -14.23
C ILE A 9 12.75 -32.26 -13.16
N ALA A 10 13.21 -32.14 -11.89
CA ALA A 10 12.42 -31.51 -10.83
C ALA A 10 12.24 -30.00 -11.04
N LEU A 11 13.27 -29.29 -11.51
CA LEU A 11 13.18 -27.88 -11.87
C LEU A 11 12.29 -27.63 -13.09
N PHE A 12 12.31 -28.51 -14.09
CA PHE A 12 11.45 -28.41 -15.27
C PHE A 12 9.98 -28.76 -14.98
N SER A 13 9.74 -29.76 -14.13
CA SER A 13 8.38 -30.15 -13.72
C SER A 13 7.76 -29.11 -12.76
N VAL A 14 8.58 -28.45 -11.91
CA VAL A 14 8.15 -27.33 -11.08
C VAL A 14 7.70 -26.16 -11.97
N ASN A 15 8.48 -25.77 -12.98
CA ASN A 15 8.08 -24.67 -13.88
C ASN A 15 6.81 -24.95 -14.71
N ILE A 16 6.53 -26.21 -15.08
CA ILE A 16 5.33 -26.58 -15.83
C ILE A 16 4.09 -26.60 -14.92
N ILE A 17 4.22 -27.02 -13.67
CA ILE A 17 3.15 -27.00 -12.68
C ILE A 17 2.82 -25.56 -12.27
N PHE A 18 3.82 -24.68 -12.16
CA PHE A 18 3.62 -23.27 -11.80
C PHE A 18 2.92 -22.47 -12.90
N GLY A 19 3.18 -22.70 -14.18
CA GLY A 19 2.51 -22.02 -15.29
C GLY A 19 1.01 -22.31 -15.43
N GLN A 20 0.49 -23.34 -14.78
CA GLN A 20 -0.94 -23.68 -14.76
C GLN A 20 -1.69 -23.23 -13.48
N LEU A 21 -0.98 -22.82 -12.42
CA LEU A 21 -1.56 -22.44 -11.13
C LEU A 21 -1.88 -20.94 -11.00
N PHE A 22 -1.47 -20.10 -11.95
CA PHE A 22 -1.58 -18.65 -11.82
C PHE A 22 -2.51 -18.06 -12.88
N ASN A 23 -3.79 -18.03 -12.53
CA ASN A 23 -4.69 -17.06 -13.12
C ASN A 23 -4.45 -15.73 -12.36
N ILE A 24 -3.57 -14.87 -12.89
CA ILE A 24 -3.33 -13.54 -12.34
C ILE A 24 -4.53 -12.69 -12.72
N ASP A 25 -5.47 -12.56 -11.81
CA ASP A 25 -6.66 -11.71 -11.99
C ASP A 25 -6.49 -10.37 -11.26
N ARG A 26 -5.58 -9.54 -11.77
CA ARG A 26 -5.40 -8.18 -11.26
C ARG A 26 -6.67 -7.35 -11.34
N LYS A 27 -7.52 -7.56 -12.33
CA LYS A 27 -8.84 -6.92 -12.37
C LYS A 27 -9.66 -7.29 -11.13
N GLY A 28 -9.56 -8.52 -10.67
CA GLY A 28 -10.19 -8.97 -9.43
C GLY A 28 -9.66 -8.26 -8.19
N ILE A 29 -8.33 -8.03 -8.07
CA ILE A 29 -7.74 -7.26 -6.97
C ILE A 29 -8.32 -5.84 -6.97
N ILE A 30 -8.15 -5.12 -8.07
CA ILE A 30 -8.57 -3.74 -8.22
C ILE A 30 -10.09 -3.59 -8.12
N GLU A 31 -10.88 -4.50 -8.69
CA GLU A 31 -12.33 -4.47 -8.54
C GLU A 31 -12.78 -4.83 -7.13
N SER A 32 -12.06 -5.70 -6.43
CA SER A 32 -12.37 -6.02 -5.05
C SER A 32 -12.03 -4.86 -4.12
N GLU A 33 -10.96 -4.13 -4.37
CA GLU A 33 -10.62 -2.89 -3.66
C GLU A 33 -11.58 -1.76 -3.99
N LYS A 34 -11.99 -1.59 -5.26
CA LYS A 34 -13.08 -0.68 -5.63
C LYS A 34 -14.40 -1.02 -4.94
N ASN A 35 -14.75 -2.28 -4.83
CA ASN A 35 -16.01 -2.71 -4.20
C ASN A 35 -16.02 -2.44 -2.69
N LYS A 36 -14.86 -2.37 -2.02
CA LYS A 36 -14.75 -1.87 -0.64
C LYS A 36 -15.34 -0.47 -0.51
N ASN A 37 -15.12 0.38 -1.50
CA ASN A 37 -15.31 1.84 -1.43
C ASN A 37 -16.57 2.35 -2.13
N LEU A 38 -17.27 1.53 -2.93
CA LEU A 38 -18.48 1.95 -3.65
C LEU A 38 -19.66 2.30 -2.73
N LYS A 39 -19.61 1.96 -1.46
CA LYS A 39 -20.67 2.22 -0.48
C LYS A 39 -20.31 3.23 0.60
N SER A 40 -19.03 3.65 0.71
CA SER A 40 -18.62 4.58 1.75
C SER A 40 -18.43 5.99 1.18
N ILE A 41 -19.27 6.92 1.60
CA ILE A 41 -19.00 8.36 1.52
C ILE A 41 -18.03 8.67 2.66
N LEU A 42 -16.79 8.19 2.55
CA LEU A 42 -15.77 8.47 3.55
C LEU A 42 -15.23 9.89 3.32
N ASP A 43 -15.04 10.61 4.40
CA ASP A 43 -14.36 11.89 4.40
C ASP A 43 -12.89 11.68 4.00
N VAL A 44 -12.40 12.51 3.08
CA VAL A 44 -11.00 12.48 2.62
C VAL A 44 -10.21 13.70 3.12
N ASN A 45 -10.81 14.52 3.97
CA ASN A 45 -10.19 15.71 4.51
C ASN A 45 -9.82 15.51 5.99
N VAL A 46 -8.62 15.98 6.36
CA VAL A 46 -8.20 16.03 7.76
C VAL A 46 -9.01 17.10 8.50
N ASN A 47 -9.50 16.76 9.69
CA ASN A 47 -10.19 17.70 10.56
C ASN A 47 -9.22 18.79 11.04
N PRO A 48 -9.41 20.07 10.67
CA PRO A 48 -8.49 21.14 11.04
C PRO A 48 -8.42 21.39 12.57
N ASN A 49 -9.45 21.01 13.34
CA ASN A 49 -9.48 21.16 14.79
C ASN A 49 -8.50 20.21 15.50
N THR A 50 -8.03 19.15 14.81
CA THR A 50 -7.06 18.18 15.36
C THR A 50 -5.60 18.56 15.08
N LEU A 51 -5.32 19.67 14.40
CA LEU A 51 -3.97 20.08 14.00
C LEU A 51 -3.14 20.76 15.11
N ASN A 52 -3.72 20.98 16.29
CA ASN A 52 -3.08 21.67 17.41
C ASN A 52 -2.31 20.75 18.36
N TYR A 53 -2.26 19.44 18.08
CA TYR A 53 -1.50 18.46 18.86
C TYR A 53 -0.90 17.37 17.97
N ASP A 54 0.07 16.65 18.51
CA ASP A 54 0.73 15.46 17.99
C ASP A 54 0.32 14.26 18.86
N LEU A 55 -0.20 13.19 18.24
CA LEU A 55 -0.73 12.01 18.94
C LEU A 55 0.34 10.93 19.04
N GLN A 56 0.98 10.80 20.20
CA GLN A 56 2.19 9.99 20.37
C GLN A 56 1.93 8.53 20.74
N TYR A 57 0.92 8.28 21.60
CA TYR A 57 0.60 6.92 22.04
C TYR A 57 -0.89 6.74 22.20
N VAL A 58 -1.38 5.55 21.83
CA VAL A 58 -2.78 5.16 22.04
C VAL A 58 -2.86 3.79 22.70
N ARG A 59 -3.77 3.66 23.66
CA ARG A 59 -4.19 2.38 24.22
C ARG A 59 -5.69 2.19 24.00
N LEU A 60 -6.03 1.16 23.24
CA LEU A 60 -7.39 0.70 23.03
C LEU A 60 -7.67 -0.44 24.03
N GLU A 61 -8.69 -0.29 24.86
CA GLU A 61 -9.17 -1.31 25.79
C GLU A 61 -10.66 -1.55 25.48
N LEU A 62 -10.94 -2.56 24.61
CA LEU A 62 -12.26 -2.76 24.03
C LEU A 62 -12.88 -4.09 24.48
N ASP A 63 -14.19 -4.09 24.66
CA ASP A 63 -15.01 -5.29 24.87
C ASP A 63 -15.85 -5.55 23.62
N LEU A 64 -15.55 -6.67 22.92
CA LEU A 64 -16.08 -6.97 21.59
C LEU A 64 -16.61 -8.41 21.54
N ASP A 65 -17.73 -8.59 20.86
CA ASP A 65 -18.29 -9.89 20.51
C ASP A 65 -18.54 -9.93 18.99
N PRO A 66 -17.91 -10.84 18.24
CA PRO A 66 -18.08 -10.88 16.78
C PRO A 66 -19.49 -11.25 16.32
N THR A 67 -20.36 -11.66 17.22
CA THR A 67 -21.79 -11.89 16.93
C THR A 67 -22.65 -10.62 17.01
N GLN A 68 -22.04 -9.48 17.40
CA GLN A 68 -22.75 -8.22 17.63
C GLN A 68 -22.09 -7.04 16.93
N GLN A 69 -22.88 -6.27 16.18
CA GLN A 69 -22.47 -4.98 15.63
C GLN A 69 -22.49 -3.94 16.76
N TYR A 70 -21.58 -4.07 17.71
CA TYR A 70 -21.50 -3.22 18.89
C TYR A 70 -20.07 -3.08 19.39
N ILE A 71 -19.72 -1.91 19.88
CA ILE A 71 -18.43 -1.60 20.49
C ILE A 71 -18.61 -0.91 21.82
N SER A 72 -17.79 -1.26 22.80
CA SER A 72 -17.64 -0.52 24.03
C SER A 72 -16.20 -0.58 24.52
N GLY A 73 -15.74 0.48 25.16
CA GLY A 73 -14.40 0.48 25.71
C GLY A 73 -13.86 1.85 26.08
N ILE A 74 -12.55 1.87 26.31
CA ILE A 74 -11.78 3.04 26.73
C ILE A 74 -10.64 3.23 25.72
N VAL A 75 -10.50 4.45 25.24
CA VAL A 75 -9.31 4.88 24.48
C VAL A 75 -8.52 5.88 25.31
N THR A 76 -7.29 5.54 25.64
CA THR A 76 -6.34 6.43 26.31
C THR A 76 -5.36 6.97 25.28
N SER A 77 -5.31 8.29 25.13
CA SER A 77 -4.47 9.00 24.18
C SER A 77 -3.45 9.86 24.91
N TYR A 78 -2.17 9.70 24.57
CA TYR A 78 -1.08 10.58 24.97
C TYR A 78 -0.76 11.49 23.81
N PHE A 79 -0.71 12.78 24.07
CA PHE A 79 -0.53 13.81 23.05
C PHE A 79 0.47 14.87 23.50
N LYS A 80 1.06 15.53 22.52
CA LYS A 80 1.90 16.71 22.73
C LYS A 80 1.25 17.92 22.06
N MET A 81 0.96 18.95 22.85
CA MET A 81 0.38 20.17 22.30
C MET A 81 1.38 20.89 21.37
N LEU A 82 0.97 21.24 20.17
CA LEU A 82 1.77 22.02 19.21
C LEU A 82 1.55 23.52 19.36
N GLN A 83 0.44 23.93 19.95
CA GLN A 83 0.09 25.32 20.25
C GLN A 83 -0.65 25.38 21.59
N ASN A 84 -0.70 26.60 22.20
CA ASN A 84 -1.50 26.81 23.39
C ASN A 84 -2.98 26.58 23.09
N SER A 85 -3.66 25.74 23.86
CA SER A 85 -5.09 25.50 23.67
C SER A 85 -5.83 25.25 24.98
N PRO A 86 -7.06 25.76 25.12
CA PRO A 86 -7.94 25.45 26.25
C PRO A 86 -8.70 24.15 26.04
N ASP A 87 -8.60 23.52 24.87
CA ASP A 87 -9.35 22.32 24.46
C ASP A 87 -8.58 21.44 23.47
N ILE A 88 -9.09 20.23 23.26
CA ILE A 88 -8.58 19.26 22.26
C ILE A 88 -9.76 18.59 21.59
N TYR A 89 -9.58 18.20 20.32
CA TYR A 89 -10.61 17.54 19.51
C TYR A 89 -10.16 16.16 19.09
N PHE A 90 -11.11 15.22 19.07
CA PHE A 90 -10.96 13.89 18.45
C PHE A 90 -12.10 13.64 17.47
N ASP A 91 -11.80 13.00 16.35
CA ASP A 91 -12.82 12.53 15.41
C ASP A 91 -13.54 11.31 16.01
N LEU A 92 -14.86 11.32 16.03
CA LEU A 92 -15.71 10.19 16.42
C LEU A 92 -17.11 10.36 15.85
N LYS A 93 -17.63 9.33 15.22
CA LYS A 93 -19.00 9.33 14.70
C LYS A 93 -20.05 9.48 15.81
N ASN A 94 -21.09 10.26 15.53
CA ASN A 94 -22.14 10.61 16.49
C ASN A 94 -23.07 9.43 16.90
N ASN A 95 -23.03 8.31 16.17
CA ASN A 95 -23.71 7.07 16.57
C ASN A 95 -22.95 6.29 17.67
N LEU A 96 -21.77 6.76 18.05
CA LEU A 96 -21.01 6.28 19.20
C LEU A 96 -21.12 7.32 20.33
N THR A 97 -21.59 6.90 21.47
CA THR A 97 -21.87 7.80 22.62
C THR A 97 -20.69 7.81 23.59
N VAL A 98 -20.13 8.97 23.86
CA VAL A 98 -19.15 9.17 24.93
C VAL A 98 -19.87 9.25 26.28
N SER A 99 -19.49 8.41 27.24
CA SER A 99 -20.06 8.39 28.59
C SER A 99 -19.32 9.30 29.54
N ASN A 100 -17.99 9.34 29.47
CA ASN A 100 -17.14 10.28 30.19
C ASN A 100 -15.76 10.44 29.56
N VAL A 101 -15.06 11.50 29.93
CA VAL A 101 -13.66 11.74 29.62
C VAL A 101 -12.90 11.92 30.92
N LYS A 102 -11.82 11.16 31.13
CA LYS A 102 -10.97 11.22 32.32
C LYS A 102 -9.63 11.91 32.00
N TYR A 103 -9.23 12.83 32.85
CA TYR A 103 -7.96 13.54 32.81
C TYR A 103 -7.37 13.59 34.21
N HIS A 104 -6.20 12.99 34.44
CA HIS A 104 -5.59 12.84 35.75
C HIS A 104 -6.57 12.27 36.81
N GLY A 105 -7.44 11.36 36.39
CA GLY A 105 -8.45 10.72 37.27
C GLY A 105 -9.73 11.55 37.51
N GLN A 106 -9.79 12.80 37.04
CA GLN A 106 -10.96 13.67 37.15
C GLN A 106 -11.78 13.66 35.85
N ASP A 107 -13.10 13.89 35.97
CA ASP A 107 -13.96 14.04 34.82
C ASP A 107 -13.78 15.42 34.18
N LEU A 108 -13.63 15.44 32.85
CA LEU A 108 -13.63 16.65 32.04
C LEU A 108 -15.00 16.93 31.43
N THR A 109 -15.29 18.22 31.25
CA THR A 109 -16.40 18.65 30.40
C THR A 109 -16.05 18.39 28.94
N PHE A 110 -16.98 17.82 28.19
CA PHE A 110 -16.85 17.58 26.76
C PHE A 110 -18.16 17.83 26.03
N GLN A 111 -18.08 17.94 24.71
CA GLN A 111 -19.24 18.08 23.83
C GLN A 111 -19.02 17.20 22.58
N GLN A 112 -19.97 16.31 22.28
CA GLN A 112 -20.04 15.66 20.97
C GLN A 112 -20.73 16.61 19.99
N LEU A 113 -20.04 16.91 18.87
CA LEU A 113 -20.50 17.86 17.86
C LEU A 113 -21.17 17.13 16.70
N SER A 114 -22.09 17.80 16.02
CA SER A 114 -22.78 17.23 14.83
C SER A 114 -21.84 16.97 13.64
N SER A 115 -20.63 17.49 13.71
CA SER A 115 -19.53 17.29 12.75
C SER A 115 -18.76 15.97 12.93
N ASP A 116 -19.28 15.01 13.71
CA ASP A 116 -18.59 13.74 14.02
C ASP A 116 -17.25 13.94 14.72
N GLU A 117 -17.22 14.81 15.73
CA GLU A 117 -16.05 15.08 16.56
C GLU A 117 -16.43 15.30 18.03
N ILE A 118 -15.46 15.10 18.91
CA ILE A 118 -15.58 15.38 20.34
C ILE A 118 -14.68 16.56 20.67
N ARG A 119 -15.23 17.61 21.24
CA ARG A 119 -14.49 18.70 21.86
C ARG A 119 -14.38 18.48 23.36
N ILE A 120 -13.16 18.51 23.89
CA ILE A 120 -12.85 18.25 25.30
C ILE A 120 -12.18 19.49 25.88
N TYR A 121 -12.70 20.02 26.98
CA TYR A 121 -12.22 21.26 27.60
C TYR A 121 -11.26 20.96 28.74
N PHE A 122 -10.07 21.52 28.71
CA PHE A 122 -9.12 21.43 29.80
C PHE A 122 -9.49 22.36 30.96
N PRO A 123 -9.09 22.05 32.21
CA PRO A 123 -9.33 22.92 33.38
C PRO A 123 -8.61 24.28 33.25
N SER A 124 -7.51 24.30 32.50
CA SER A 124 -6.74 25.51 32.16
C SER A 124 -6.09 25.30 30.79
N THR A 125 -5.76 26.39 30.12
CA THR A 125 -5.03 26.34 28.83
C THR A 125 -3.73 25.54 28.97
N LEU A 126 -3.57 24.49 28.17
CA LEU A 126 -2.30 23.77 28.03
C LEU A 126 -1.37 24.55 27.10
N SER A 127 -0.14 24.73 27.54
CA SER A 127 0.88 25.40 26.74
C SER A 127 1.40 24.52 25.62
N ALA A 128 1.85 25.13 24.53
CA ALA A 128 2.61 24.42 23.46
C ALA A 128 3.77 23.61 24.07
N GLN A 129 4.06 22.46 23.49
CA GLN A 129 5.06 21.48 23.93
C GLN A 129 4.71 20.72 25.22
N THR A 130 3.55 20.97 25.86
CA THR A 130 3.07 20.12 26.95
C THR A 130 2.71 18.74 26.43
N THR A 131 3.28 17.68 27.04
CA THR A 131 2.86 16.29 26.82
C THR A 131 1.92 15.90 27.95
N ASP A 132 0.77 15.33 27.59
CA ASP A 132 -0.25 14.90 28.54
C ASP A 132 -1.09 13.73 28.02
N SER A 133 -2.09 13.29 28.79
CA SER A 133 -2.95 12.18 28.40
C SER A 133 -4.37 12.31 28.93
N LEU A 134 -5.32 11.75 28.20
CA LEU A 134 -6.70 11.61 28.62
C LEU A 134 -7.26 10.26 28.18
N SER A 135 -8.37 9.84 28.81
CA SER A 135 -9.09 8.61 28.47
C SER A 135 -10.54 8.92 28.14
N ILE A 136 -11.02 8.41 27.01
CA ILE A 136 -12.39 8.56 26.52
C ILE A 136 -13.10 7.21 26.68
N ASN A 137 -14.18 7.16 27.48
CA ASN A 137 -15.06 6.02 27.58
C ASN A 137 -16.23 6.20 26.62
N TYR A 138 -16.50 5.19 25.79
CA TYR A 138 -17.54 5.26 24.79
C TYR A 138 -18.16 3.91 24.49
N SER A 139 -19.34 3.94 23.86
CA SER A 139 -20.00 2.75 23.33
C SER A 139 -21.00 3.11 22.25
N GLY A 140 -21.42 2.11 21.47
CA GLY A 140 -22.46 2.31 20.47
C GLY A 140 -22.45 1.26 19.37
N ILE A 141 -23.24 1.53 18.33
CA ILE A 141 -23.35 0.68 17.16
C ILE A 141 -22.63 1.37 15.99
N PRO A 142 -21.45 0.90 15.59
CA PRO A 142 -20.76 1.42 14.41
C PRO A 142 -21.64 1.32 13.15
N SER A 143 -21.44 2.26 12.21
CA SER A 143 -22.22 2.34 10.98
C SER A 143 -22.02 1.10 10.10
N THR A 144 -23.12 0.48 9.68
CA THR A 144 -23.10 -0.62 8.69
C THR A 144 -23.08 -0.11 7.24
N VAL A 145 -23.32 1.18 7.02
CA VAL A 145 -23.31 1.81 5.69
C VAL A 145 -21.88 2.11 5.25
N GLU A 146 -21.09 2.71 6.14
CA GLU A 146 -19.71 3.09 5.87
C GLU A 146 -18.72 1.91 6.04
N GLN A 147 -19.11 0.87 6.76
CA GLN A 147 -18.46 -0.44 6.86
C GLN A 147 -17.00 -0.44 7.36
N ALA A 148 -16.54 0.56 8.11
CA ALA A 148 -15.19 0.51 8.67
C ALA A 148 -15.07 -0.43 9.89
N PHE A 149 -16.17 -0.88 10.45
CA PHE A 149 -16.28 -1.90 11.50
C PHE A 149 -17.52 -2.74 11.21
N VAL A 150 -17.33 -4.03 10.97
CA VAL A 150 -18.42 -4.92 10.56
C VAL A 150 -18.38 -6.22 11.35
N ALA A 151 -19.48 -6.51 12.05
CA ALA A 151 -19.77 -7.83 12.59
C ALA A 151 -20.78 -8.55 11.67
N THR A 152 -20.40 -9.73 11.16
CA THR A 152 -21.19 -10.50 10.21
C THR A 152 -20.85 -11.99 10.33
N THR A 153 -21.15 -12.79 9.31
CA THR A 153 -20.73 -14.19 9.25
C THR A 153 -19.84 -14.44 8.04
N THR A 154 -18.91 -15.39 8.18
CA THR A 154 -18.16 -15.95 7.06
C THR A 154 -19.10 -16.73 6.11
N PRO A 155 -18.66 -17.07 4.88
CA PRO A 155 -19.45 -17.94 3.99
C PRO A 155 -19.85 -19.29 4.61
N ALA A 156 -19.09 -19.78 5.60
CA ALA A 156 -19.40 -21.01 6.34
C ALA A 156 -20.36 -20.81 7.53
N GLY A 157 -20.76 -19.56 7.82
CA GLY A 157 -21.67 -19.21 8.91
C GLY A 157 -20.99 -18.88 10.25
N ASP A 158 -19.66 -18.87 10.31
CA ASP A 158 -18.94 -18.51 11.53
C ASP A 158 -18.99 -16.99 11.77
N PRO A 159 -19.11 -16.53 13.02
CA PRO A 159 -19.05 -15.09 13.32
C PRO A 159 -17.69 -14.49 12.97
N ILE A 160 -17.71 -13.30 12.38
CA ILE A 160 -16.54 -12.49 12.10
C ILE A 160 -16.82 -11.02 12.42
N LEU A 161 -15.91 -10.39 13.17
CA LEU A 161 -15.81 -8.94 13.28
C LEU A 161 -14.50 -8.51 12.69
N ALA A 162 -14.52 -7.54 11.78
CA ALA A 162 -13.32 -7.01 11.16
C ALA A 162 -13.42 -5.49 10.95
N THR A 163 -12.26 -4.84 10.87
CA THR A 163 -12.15 -3.39 10.60
C THR A 163 -11.44 -3.13 9.29
N LEU A 164 -11.84 -2.03 8.63
CA LEU A 164 -11.18 -1.45 7.46
C LEU A 164 -11.36 0.07 7.51
N SER A 165 -10.28 0.80 7.79
CA SER A 165 -10.37 2.23 8.09
C SER A 165 -9.87 3.15 6.99
N GLU A 166 -9.35 2.62 5.90
CA GLU A 166 -8.91 3.43 4.76
C GLU A 166 -10.11 3.97 3.96
N PRO A 167 -10.11 5.24 3.51
CA PRO A 167 -9.13 6.29 3.79
C PRO A 167 -9.27 6.93 5.19
N PHE A 168 -10.45 7.27 5.68
CA PHE A 168 -10.70 7.90 6.98
C PHE A 168 -11.90 7.31 7.72
N GLY A 169 -11.90 5.97 7.83
CA GLY A 169 -12.92 5.20 8.55
C GLY A 169 -12.64 4.98 10.04
N ALA A 170 -11.46 5.31 10.54
CA ALA A 170 -11.11 5.04 11.94
C ALA A 170 -12.09 5.68 12.94
N LYS A 171 -12.58 6.89 12.69
CA LYS A 171 -13.60 7.58 13.52
C LYS A 171 -14.92 6.83 13.66
N GLN A 172 -15.19 5.85 12.79
CA GLN A 172 -16.43 5.07 12.83
C GLN A 172 -16.45 4.06 13.97
N TRP A 173 -15.29 3.77 14.58
CA TRP A 173 -15.23 2.76 15.64
C TRP A 173 -14.37 3.15 16.85
N TRP A 174 -13.52 4.19 16.77
CA TRP A 174 -12.79 4.70 17.94
C TRP A 174 -12.47 6.20 17.84
N PRO A 175 -12.43 6.93 18.98
CA PRO A 175 -12.07 8.33 18.99
C PRO A 175 -10.58 8.51 18.65
N THR A 176 -10.29 9.23 17.57
CA THR A 176 -8.96 9.30 16.99
C THR A 176 -8.65 10.64 16.34
N LYS A 177 -7.41 10.82 15.89
CA LYS A 177 -6.99 11.82 14.92
C LYS A 177 -6.75 11.15 13.57
N GLN A 178 -7.56 11.47 12.58
CA GLN A 178 -7.45 10.90 11.24
C GLN A 178 -6.48 11.70 10.37
N SER A 179 -5.18 11.50 10.58
CA SER A 179 -4.13 12.15 9.81
C SER A 179 -3.08 11.14 9.39
N MET A 180 -2.68 11.16 8.12
CA MET A 180 -1.55 10.38 7.62
C MET A 180 -0.21 10.95 8.07
N ASN A 181 -0.19 12.25 8.39
CA ASN A 181 1.01 12.99 8.77
C ASN A 181 1.26 12.98 10.28
N ASP A 182 0.37 12.33 11.04
CA ASP A 182 0.49 12.16 12.49
C ASP A 182 0.44 10.66 12.78
N LYS A 183 1.57 10.01 12.66
CA LYS A 183 1.73 8.59 12.98
C LYS A 183 1.83 8.41 14.48
N ILE A 184 1.03 7.50 15.01
CA ILE A 184 1.06 7.13 16.42
C ILE A 184 2.30 6.27 16.66
N GLU A 185 3.23 6.75 17.48
CA GLU A 185 4.55 6.13 17.70
C GLU A 185 4.47 4.76 18.38
N LYS A 186 3.43 4.56 19.20
CA LYS A 186 3.20 3.32 19.93
C LYS A 186 1.72 3.06 20.14
N LEU A 187 1.32 1.81 20.01
CA LEU A 187 -0.07 1.37 20.18
C LEU A 187 -0.15 0.12 21.05
N ASP A 188 -1.01 0.17 22.08
CA ASP A 188 -1.44 -0.97 22.88
C ASP A 188 -2.88 -1.33 22.53
N ILE A 189 -3.15 -2.57 22.14
CA ILE A 189 -4.47 -3.06 21.74
C ILE A 189 -4.86 -4.21 22.65
N LYS A 190 -5.81 -3.96 23.54
CA LYS A 190 -6.31 -4.91 24.55
C LYS A 190 -7.78 -5.20 24.27
N ILE A 191 -8.06 -6.40 23.79
CA ILE A 191 -9.40 -6.79 23.38
C ILE A 191 -9.91 -7.92 24.26
N SER A 192 -11.03 -7.67 24.91
CA SER A 192 -11.81 -8.65 25.65
C SER A 192 -12.87 -9.25 24.73
N THR A 193 -12.86 -10.58 24.55
CA THR A 193 -13.81 -11.30 23.69
C THR A 193 -14.30 -12.57 24.39
N PRO A 194 -15.41 -13.19 23.94
CA PRO A 194 -15.72 -14.58 24.34
C PRO A 194 -14.52 -15.49 24.03
N ALA A 195 -14.17 -16.38 24.97
CA ALA A 195 -12.87 -17.06 25.02
C ALA A 195 -12.57 -17.97 23.81
N GLN A 196 -13.61 -18.41 23.09
CA GLN A 196 -13.48 -19.25 21.89
C GLN A 196 -12.92 -18.52 20.67
N TYR A 197 -13.00 -17.18 20.61
CA TYR A 197 -12.55 -16.42 19.45
C TYR A 197 -11.07 -16.04 19.53
N THR A 198 -10.45 -15.95 18.38
CA THR A 198 -9.07 -15.45 18.18
C THR A 198 -9.11 -14.02 17.69
N VAL A 199 -8.25 -13.18 18.24
CA VAL A 199 -8.09 -11.77 17.85
C VAL A 199 -6.80 -11.61 17.08
N GLY A 200 -6.87 -11.16 15.81
CA GLY A 200 -5.73 -10.70 15.02
C GLY A 200 -5.62 -9.17 15.07
N SER A 201 -4.39 -8.65 15.19
CA SER A 201 -4.12 -7.21 15.18
C SER A 201 -2.66 -6.89 14.88
N ASN A 202 -2.31 -5.60 14.87
CA ASN A 202 -0.97 -5.07 14.61
C ASN A 202 0.04 -5.45 15.71
N GLY A 203 1.31 -5.50 15.35
CA GLY A 203 2.41 -5.63 16.29
C GLY A 203 2.63 -7.04 16.84
N LYS A 204 3.17 -7.14 18.05
CA LYS A 204 3.44 -8.40 18.76
C LYS A 204 2.24 -8.83 19.60
N LEU A 205 1.92 -10.13 19.60
CA LEU A 205 1.04 -10.72 20.60
C LEU A 205 1.79 -10.80 21.93
N MET A 206 1.38 -9.98 22.88
CA MET A 206 2.02 -9.87 24.19
C MET A 206 1.46 -10.93 25.17
N SER A 207 0.13 -11.14 25.16
CA SER A 207 -0.52 -12.16 26.00
C SER A 207 -1.92 -12.51 25.53
N GLU A 208 -2.37 -13.73 25.86
CA GLU A 208 -3.77 -14.15 25.88
C GLU A 208 -4.08 -14.64 27.30
N THR A 209 -5.02 -14.00 27.99
CA THR A 209 -5.36 -14.30 29.39
C THR A 209 -6.84 -14.64 29.50
N ILE A 210 -7.16 -15.83 30.00
CA ILE A 210 -8.55 -16.23 30.28
C ILE A 210 -9.05 -15.47 31.53
N LEU A 211 -10.21 -14.84 31.37
CA LEU A 211 -10.89 -14.12 32.44
C LEU A 211 -11.97 -15.03 33.10
N GLY A 212 -12.27 -14.81 34.39
CA GLY A 212 -13.20 -15.66 35.13
C GLY A 212 -14.66 -15.64 34.68
N ASN A 213 -15.01 -14.80 33.70
CA ASN A 213 -16.38 -14.60 33.18
C ASN A 213 -16.64 -15.24 31.81
N GLY A 214 -15.82 -16.20 31.38
CA GLY A 214 -15.93 -16.86 30.07
C GLY A 214 -15.36 -16.03 28.92
N LYS A 215 -14.70 -14.91 29.20
CA LYS A 215 -13.99 -14.08 28.25
C LYS A 215 -12.48 -14.34 28.27
N LYS A 216 -11.80 -13.85 27.23
CA LYS A 216 -10.37 -13.84 27.09
C LYS A 216 -9.92 -12.41 26.77
N LEU A 217 -8.88 -11.94 27.44
CA LEU A 217 -8.17 -10.71 27.10
C LEU A 217 -7.00 -11.05 26.21
N THR A 218 -7.01 -10.51 24.98
CA THR A 218 -5.88 -10.59 24.05
C THR A 218 -5.20 -9.22 23.99
N TYR A 219 -3.87 -9.20 24.20
CA TYR A 219 -3.08 -7.98 24.20
C TYR A 219 -2.04 -8.01 23.08
N TRP A 220 -2.15 -7.05 22.17
CA TRP A 220 -1.20 -6.75 21.09
C TRP A 220 -0.51 -5.42 21.34
N GLN A 221 0.74 -5.29 20.89
CA GLN A 221 1.50 -4.03 20.99
C GLN A 221 2.35 -3.83 19.74
N THR A 222 2.32 -2.60 19.19
CA THR A 222 3.33 -2.16 18.22
C THR A 222 4.11 -0.96 18.78
N ASN A 223 5.41 -0.95 18.51
CA ASN A 223 6.33 0.13 18.84
C ASN A 223 6.87 0.83 17.58
N TYR A 224 6.18 0.66 16.46
CA TYR A 224 6.49 1.35 15.22
C TYR A 224 5.41 2.40 14.93
N PRO A 225 5.81 3.59 14.44
CA PRO A 225 4.87 4.63 14.07
C PRO A 225 3.96 4.18 12.92
N ILE A 226 2.64 4.19 13.13
CA ILE A 226 1.63 3.89 12.11
C ILE A 226 0.49 4.91 12.15
N PRO A 227 -0.08 5.30 10.99
CA PRO A 227 -1.26 6.18 10.96
C PRO A 227 -2.51 5.41 11.39
N ALA A 228 -3.54 6.15 11.82
CA ALA A 228 -4.77 5.58 12.38
C ALA A 228 -5.51 4.64 11.41
N TYR A 229 -5.41 4.81 10.10
CA TYR A 229 -6.11 3.97 9.13
C TYR A 229 -5.52 2.56 9.02
N LEU A 230 -4.26 2.34 9.43
CA LEU A 230 -3.59 1.04 9.43
C LEU A 230 -3.85 0.19 10.70
N PHE A 231 -4.67 0.68 11.63
CA PHE A 231 -5.08 -0.13 12.78
C PHE A 231 -6.09 -1.17 12.37
N ALA A 232 -5.83 -2.41 12.78
CA ALA A 232 -6.58 -3.56 12.35
C ALA A 232 -7.12 -4.38 13.51
N LEU A 233 -8.36 -4.85 13.36
CA LEU A 233 -8.93 -5.92 14.17
C LEU A 233 -9.58 -6.96 13.26
N GLY A 234 -9.31 -8.24 13.56
CA GLY A 234 -10.04 -9.38 13.05
C GLY A 234 -10.36 -10.34 14.19
N ILE A 235 -11.61 -10.66 14.41
CA ILE A 235 -12.06 -11.52 15.51
C ILE A 235 -12.98 -12.60 14.97
N SER A 236 -12.55 -13.86 15.04
CA SER A 236 -13.31 -15.02 14.58
C SER A 236 -12.81 -16.29 15.26
N ASN A 237 -13.40 -17.45 14.92
CA ASN A 237 -12.89 -18.78 15.27
C ASN A 237 -11.72 -19.23 14.39
N TYR A 238 -10.82 -18.31 14.03
CA TYR A 238 -9.72 -18.58 13.12
C TYR A 238 -8.91 -19.84 13.42
N THR A 239 -8.55 -20.58 12.37
CA THR A 239 -7.47 -21.55 12.40
C THR A 239 -6.13 -20.81 12.25
N LYS A 240 -5.19 -21.10 13.15
CA LYS A 240 -3.86 -20.48 13.16
C LYS A 240 -2.90 -21.33 12.32
N LEU A 241 -2.43 -20.81 11.18
CA LEU A 241 -1.41 -21.41 10.32
C LEU A 241 -0.07 -20.64 10.54
N ASN A 242 0.47 -20.74 11.75
CA ASN A 242 1.62 -19.94 12.16
C ASN A 242 2.94 -20.64 11.84
N SER A 243 3.92 -19.87 11.43
CA SER A 243 5.28 -20.31 11.14
C SER A 243 6.29 -19.18 11.44
N THR A 244 7.49 -19.29 10.90
CA THR A 244 8.53 -18.26 10.96
C THR A 244 8.98 -17.97 9.53
N ILE A 245 9.03 -16.71 9.14
CA ILE A 245 9.75 -16.29 7.95
C ILE A 245 11.23 -16.14 8.35
N THR A 246 12.10 -16.80 7.58
CA THR A 246 13.55 -16.65 7.68
C THR A 246 14.09 -16.30 6.31
N THR A 247 14.69 -15.11 6.20
CA THR A 247 15.40 -14.62 5.03
C THR A 247 16.91 -14.71 5.27
N THR A 248 17.72 -14.28 4.33
CA THR A 248 19.18 -14.17 4.54
C THR A 248 19.56 -13.13 5.60
N ASN A 249 18.67 -12.17 5.89
CA ASN A 249 18.98 -11.01 6.73
C ASN A 249 18.13 -10.91 7.99
N SER A 250 17.00 -11.60 8.07
CA SER A 250 16.05 -11.48 9.17
C SER A 250 15.31 -12.78 9.48
N SER A 251 14.80 -12.89 10.70
CA SER A 251 13.94 -14.00 11.13
C SER A 251 12.92 -13.49 12.13
N PHE A 252 11.63 -13.71 11.87
CA PHE A 252 10.53 -13.20 12.69
C PHE A 252 9.27 -14.08 12.57
N PRO A 253 8.35 -14.01 13.54
CA PRO A 253 7.11 -14.77 13.50
C PRO A 253 6.26 -14.43 12.27
N PHE A 254 5.67 -15.45 11.65
CA PHE A 254 4.69 -15.35 10.58
C PHE A 254 3.36 -15.93 11.07
N LEU A 255 2.39 -15.05 11.36
CA LEU A 255 1.14 -15.39 11.99
C LEU A 255 -0.01 -15.28 11.01
N ASN A 256 -0.62 -16.42 10.65
CA ASN A 256 -1.71 -16.46 9.69
C ASN A 256 -3.00 -16.96 10.35
N TYR A 257 -4.04 -16.14 10.31
CA TYR A 257 -5.34 -16.41 10.89
C TYR A 257 -6.38 -16.52 9.77
N VAL A 258 -6.72 -17.77 9.42
CA VAL A 258 -7.60 -18.12 8.30
C VAL A 258 -8.92 -18.68 8.81
N TYR A 259 -9.99 -18.51 8.04
CA TYR A 259 -11.24 -19.18 8.35
C TYR A 259 -11.05 -20.70 8.34
N PRO A 260 -11.72 -21.46 9.24
CA PRO A 260 -11.55 -22.93 9.30
C PRO A 260 -11.76 -23.61 7.95
N SER A 261 -12.75 -23.16 7.16
CA SER A 261 -13.05 -23.68 5.83
C SER A 261 -11.96 -23.41 4.77
N TRP A 262 -11.06 -22.47 5.04
CA TRP A 262 -9.94 -22.08 4.17
C TRP A 262 -8.60 -22.62 4.66
N ALA A 263 -8.54 -23.29 5.80
CA ALA A 263 -7.32 -23.89 6.32
C ALA A 263 -6.95 -25.18 5.56
N THR A 264 -6.59 -25.04 4.29
CA THR A 264 -6.29 -26.12 3.34
C THR A 264 -4.81 -26.15 2.97
N ALA A 265 -4.37 -27.26 2.35
CA ALA A 265 -3.02 -27.38 1.80
C ALA A 265 -2.76 -26.34 0.68
N ASP A 266 -3.77 -25.97 -0.10
CA ASP A 266 -3.66 -24.93 -1.13
C ASP A 266 -3.40 -23.56 -0.50
N THR A 267 -4.15 -23.18 0.52
CA THR A 267 -3.91 -21.93 1.27
C THR A 267 -2.52 -21.93 1.89
N GLN A 268 -2.10 -23.04 2.52
CA GLN A 268 -0.74 -23.13 3.09
C GLN A 268 0.32 -22.92 2.02
N SER A 269 0.18 -23.56 0.84
CA SER A 269 1.11 -23.39 -0.27
C SER A 269 1.21 -21.94 -0.75
N LYS A 270 0.12 -21.18 -0.76
CA LYS A 270 0.10 -19.76 -1.09
C LYS A 270 0.76 -18.90 -0.01
N LEU A 271 0.52 -19.22 1.26
CA LEU A 271 1.18 -18.55 2.39
C LEU A 271 2.70 -18.76 2.37
N ASP A 272 3.17 -19.95 1.97
CA ASP A 272 4.61 -20.25 1.87
C ASP A 272 5.32 -19.34 0.85
N TRP A 273 4.62 -18.87 -0.18
CA TRP A 273 5.14 -17.87 -1.12
C TRP A 273 5.43 -16.51 -0.50
N THR A 274 4.79 -16.18 0.61
CA THR A 274 5.07 -14.93 1.33
C THR A 274 6.53 -14.85 1.76
N ALA A 275 7.13 -15.96 2.23
CA ALA A 275 8.53 -15.99 2.63
C ALA A 275 9.49 -15.74 1.44
N ILE A 276 9.15 -16.27 0.27
CA ILE A 276 9.93 -16.10 -0.97
C ILE A 276 9.83 -14.64 -1.46
N SER A 277 8.62 -14.08 -1.44
CA SER A 277 8.37 -12.68 -1.79
C SER A 277 9.06 -11.73 -0.81
N MET A 278 9.05 -12.05 0.49
CA MET A 278 9.75 -11.30 1.55
C MET A 278 11.26 -11.22 1.28
N GLN A 279 11.90 -12.37 1.00
CA GLN A 279 13.33 -12.38 0.63
C GLN A 279 13.57 -11.49 -0.59
N THR A 280 12.73 -11.62 -1.63
CA THR A 280 12.86 -10.83 -2.85
C THR A 280 12.73 -9.33 -2.57
N PHE A 281 11.80 -8.93 -1.71
CA PHE A 281 11.62 -7.52 -1.36
C PHE A 281 12.76 -7.00 -0.47
N GLU A 282 13.28 -7.80 0.45
CA GLU A 282 14.48 -7.42 1.20
C GLU A 282 15.69 -7.21 0.27
N ASP A 283 15.85 -8.05 -0.75
CA ASP A 283 16.93 -7.94 -1.73
C ASP A 283 16.81 -6.68 -2.61
N HIS A 284 15.59 -6.17 -2.84
CA HIS A 284 15.34 -5.07 -3.75
C HIS A 284 14.95 -3.75 -3.04
N PHE A 285 14.20 -3.81 -1.94
CA PHE A 285 13.68 -2.62 -1.24
C PHE A 285 14.41 -2.33 0.07
N GLY A 286 15.16 -3.29 0.61
CA GLY A 286 15.80 -3.22 1.92
C GLY A 286 15.07 -4.06 2.98
N LEU A 287 15.64 -4.16 4.18
CA LEU A 287 15.15 -5.04 5.24
C LEU A 287 13.67 -4.81 5.55
N TYR A 288 12.96 -5.89 5.89
CA TYR A 288 11.57 -5.79 6.32
C TYR A 288 11.41 -4.78 7.47
N PRO A 289 10.56 -3.74 7.30
CA PRO A 289 10.51 -2.64 8.25
C PRO A 289 10.19 -3.07 9.68
N TYR A 290 9.27 -4.01 9.83
CA TYR A 290 8.74 -4.45 11.13
C TYR A 290 9.34 -5.78 11.60
N ARG A 291 10.56 -6.14 11.16
CA ARG A 291 11.24 -7.41 11.46
C ARG A 291 11.45 -7.70 12.95
N ASN A 292 11.40 -6.67 13.81
CA ASN A 292 11.47 -6.85 15.27
C ASN A 292 10.13 -7.21 15.91
N GLU A 293 9.05 -7.25 15.13
CA GLU A 293 7.72 -7.63 15.59
C GLU A 293 7.26 -8.93 14.94
N LYS A 294 6.57 -8.86 13.82
CA LYS A 294 6.10 -10.01 13.03
C LYS A 294 5.69 -9.56 11.64
N TYR A 295 5.36 -10.52 10.78
CA TYR A 295 4.43 -10.34 9.68
C TYR A 295 3.29 -11.36 9.81
N GLY A 296 2.16 -11.12 9.16
CA GLY A 296 1.06 -12.07 9.14
C GLY A 296 -0.12 -11.64 8.31
N HIS A 297 -1.05 -12.56 8.17
CA HIS A 297 -2.31 -12.33 7.50
C HIS A 297 -3.47 -12.66 8.44
N MET A 298 -4.54 -11.89 8.37
CA MET A 298 -5.83 -12.27 8.93
C MET A 298 -6.90 -12.20 7.85
N GLN A 299 -7.73 -13.23 7.78
CA GLN A 299 -8.82 -13.25 6.81
C GLN A 299 -9.95 -12.35 7.27
N PHE A 300 -10.55 -11.62 6.35
CA PHE A 300 -11.67 -10.71 6.62
C PHE A 300 -12.79 -10.89 5.57
N ASN A 301 -13.90 -10.20 5.71
CA ASN A 301 -15.12 -10.43 4.94
C ASN A 301 -15.27 -9.52 3.70
N TRP A 302 -14.30 -8.65 3.40
CA TRP A 302 -14.25 -7.90 2.15
C TRP A 302 -13.49 -8.67 1.07
N GLY A 303 -13.70 -8.32 -0.19
CA GLY A 303 -12.83 -8.74 -1.28
C GLY A 303 -11.49 -8.01 -1.23
N GLY A 304 -10.46 -8.51 -1.94
CA GLY A 304 -9.12 -7.91 -1.97
C GLY A 304 -8.31 -8.05 -0.70
N GLY A 305 -7.38 -7.15 -0.49
CA GLY A 305 -6.55 -7.05 0.71
C GLY A 305 -6.68 -5.70 1.40
N MET A 306 -5.98 -5.53 2.48
CA MET A 306 -5.73 -4.26 3.15
C MET A 306 -4.39 -4.37 3.87
N GLU A 307 -3.52 -3.43 3.61
CA GLU A 307 -2.12 -3.41 4.01
C GLU A 307 -1.87 -3.19 5.51
N HIS A 308 -2.85 -3.43 6.37
CA HIS A 308 -2.69 -3.19 7.81
C HIS A 308 -1.29 -3.57 8.32
N ALA A 309 -0.57 -2.60 8.89
CA ALA A 309 0.82 -2.74 9.27
C ALA A 309 1.06 -4.01 10.12
N THR A 310 1.99 -4.85 9.69
CA THR A 310 2.35 -6.14 10.30
C THR A 310 1.30 -7.25 10.25
N MET A 311 0.03 -6.95 9.96
CA MET A 311 -1.08 -7.91 9.96
C MET A 311 -2.04 -7.61 8.80
N THR A 312 -1.60 -7.91 7.61
CA THR A 312 -2.36 -7.73 6.38
C THR A 312 -3.71 -8.44 6.43
N SER A 313 -4.78 -7.76 6.07
CA SER A 313 -6.11 -8.37 5.98
C SER A 313 -6.37 -8.90 4.57
N MET A 314 -6.85 -10.14 4.46
CA MET A 314 -6.96 -10.87 3.20
C MET A 314 -8.39 -11.36 2.96
N GLY A 315 -9.02 -10.96 1.87
CA GLY A 315 -10.31 -11.51 1.43
C GLY A 315 -10.16 -12.87 0.74
N TYR A 316 -9.02 -13.08 0.10
CA TYR A 316 -8.59 -14.34 -0.51
C TYR A 316 -7.06 -14.43 -0.54
N TYR A 317 -6.54 -15.62 -0.85
CA TYR A 317 -5.09 -15.83 -0.96
C TYR A 317 -4.71 -16.04 -2.44
N GLY A 318 -4.33 -14.96 -3.12
CA GLY A 318 -3.70 -14.95 -4.43
C GLY A 318 -2.25 -14.49 -4.30
N LEU A 319 -1.35 -14.96 -5.15
CA LEU A 319 0.07 -14.55 -5.07
C LEU A 319 0.27 -13.08 -5.46
N ASP A 320 -0.53 -12.60 -6.37
CA ASP A 320 -0.66 -11.22 -6.78
C ASP A 320 -1.04 -10.33 -5.59
N LEU A 321 -2.15 -10.68 -4.90
CA LEU A 321 -2.61 -9.96 -3.72
C LEU A 321 -1.57 -10.03 -2.58
N ILE A 322 -0.98 -11.19 -2.32
CA ILE A 322 0.07 -11.35 -1.31
C ILE A 322 1.26 -10.45 -1.63
N ALA A 323 1.69 -10.36 -2.90
CA ALA A 323 2.80 -9.51 -3.30
C ALA A 323 2.49 -8.03 -3.14
N HIS A 324 1.29 -7.61 -3.55
CA HIS A 324 0.81 -6.24 -3.42
C HIS A 324 0.79 -5.78 -1.95
N GLU A 325 0.03 -6.49 -1.13
CA GLU A 325 -0.17 -6.16 0.28
C GLU A 325 1.14 -6.28 1.11
N LEU A 326 2.03 -7.18 0.73
CA LEU A 326 3.35 -7.28 1.35
C LEU A 326 4.24 -6.08 1.00
N ALA A 327 4.19 -5.59 -0.25
CA ALA A 327 5.00 -4.45 -0.68
C ALA A 327 4.61 -3.17 0.06
N HIS A 328 3.34 -3.04 0.43
CA HIS A 328 2.86 -1.92 1.22
C HIS A 328 3.58 -1.77 2.56
N GLN A 329 4.10 -2.84 3.16
CA GLN A 329 4.85 -2.75 4.41
C GLN A 329 6.06 -1.80 4.30
N TRP A 330 6.64 -1.65 3.08
CA TRP A 330 7.68 -0.66 2.78
C TRP A 330 7.09 0.65 2.27
N PHE A 331 6.04 0.58 1.38
CA PHE A 331 5.47 1.72 0.66
C PHE A 331 3.97 1.82 0.96
N GLY A 332 3.61 2.66 1.90
CA GLY A 332 2.27 2.81 2.48
C GLY A 332 2.35 2.81 3.99
N ASP A 333 3.01 1.81 4.57
CA ASP A 333 3.11 1.65 6.02
C ASP A 333 4.34 2.35 6.60
N LYS A 334 5.55 1.94 6.18
CA LYS A 334 6.78 2.60 6.63
C LYS A 334 6.88 4.01 6.07
N LEU A 335 6.77 4.17 4.76
CA LEU A 335 6.71 5.44 4.05
C LEU A 335 5.27 5.67 3.59
N THR A 336 4.50 6.50 4.28
CA THR A 336 3.10 6.76 3.98
C THR A 336 2.95 7.99 3.09
N CYS A 337 2.03 8.01 2.15
CA CYS A 337 1.73 9.20 1.35
C CYS A 337 1.28 10.36 2.26
N GLY A 338 1.75 11.59 1.96
CA GLY A 338 1.50 12.76 2.80
C GLY A 338 0.11 13.37 2.68
N ALA A 339 -0.63 12.98 1.64
CA ALA A 339 -2.03 13.33 1.38
C ALA A 339 -2.63 12.30 0.44
N TRP A 340 -3.98 12.15 0.42
CA TRP A 340 -4.64 11.25 -0.53
C TRP A 340 -4.42 11.64 -1.99
N ASN A 341 -4.03 12.87 -2.26
CA ASN A 341 -3.55 13.31 -3.57
C ASN A 341 -2.32 12.54 -4.05
N ASP A 342 -1.47 12.10 -3.11
CA ASP A 342 -0.20 11.41 -3.32
C ASP A 342 -0.33 9.87 -3.19
N ILE A 343 -1.55 9.32 -3.14
CA ILE A 343 -1.81 7.88 -2.86
C ILE A 343 -1.07 6.91 -3.81
N TRP A 344 -0.70 7.34 -5.01
CA TRP A 344 0.10 6.56 -5.93
C TRP A 344 1.48 6.16 -5.35
N LEU A 345 1.97 6.91 -4.33
CA LEU A 345 3.19 6.55 -3.60
C LEU A 345 3.00 5.29 -2.73
N ASN A 346 1.76 4.97 -2.34
CA ASN A 346 1.42 3.69 -1.73
C ASN A 346 1.13 2.66 -2.85
N GLU A 347 0.09 2.86 -3.62
CA GLU A 347 -0.48 1.90 -4.56
C GLU A 347 0.40 1.62 -5.79
N GLY A 348 1.01 2.67 -6.35
CA GLY A 348 1.93 2.51 -7.47
C GLY A 348 3.19 1.74 -7.08
N PHE A 349 3.72 1.96 -5.86
CA PHE A 349 4.84 1.19 -5.36
C PHE A 349 4.46 -0.24 -4.98
N ALA A 350 3.27 -0.48 -4.45
CA ALA A 350 2.77 -1.83 -4.20
C ALA A 350 2.59 -2.59 -5.53
N THR A 351 2.04 -1.94 -6.55
CA THR A 351 1.99 -2.45 -7.93
C THR A 351 3.40 -2.75 -8.49
N MET A 352 4.40 -1.89 -8.21
CA MET A 352 5.79 -2.19 -8.58
C MET A 352 6.33 -3.41 -7.84
N GLY A 353 5.87 -3.67 -6.61
CA GLY A 353 6.15 -4.92 -5.87
C GLY A 353 5.63 -6.15 -6.60
N GLU A 354 4.39 -6.12 -7.13
CA GLU A 354 3.88 -7.18 -8.00
C GLU A 354 4.79 -7.40 -9.20
N TYR A 355 5.20 -6.32 -9.89
CA TYR A 355 6.10 -6.42 -11.06
C TYR A 355 7.43 -7.08 -10.69
N VAL A 356 7.98 -6.79 -9.50
CA VAL A 356 9.21 -7.44 -9.03
C VAL A 356 9.00 -8.95 -8.83
N VAL A 357 7.90 -9.37 -8.20
CA VAL A 357 7.57 -10.79 -8.02
C VAL A 357 7.36 -11.48 -9.36
N TYR A 358 6.62 -10.87 -10.28
CA TYR A 358 6.38 -11.43 -11.61
C TYR A 358 7.68 -11.56 -12.43
N GLU A 359 8.48 -10.49 -12.48
CA GLU A 359 9.73 -10.45 -13.23
C GLU A 359 10.78 -11.42 -12.69
N LYS A 360 10.91 -11.53 -11.36
CA LYS A 360 12.00 -12.28 -10.73
C LYS A 360 11.65 -13.73 -10.38
N LEU A 361 10.37 -14.03 -10.14
CA LEU A 361 9.98 -15.33 -9.59
C LEU A 361 9.02 -16.13 -10.47
N LEU A 362 8.06 -15.49 -11.14
CA LEU A 362 6.90 -16.19 -11.68
C LEU A 362 6.87 -16.30 -13.20
N MET A 363 7.37 -15.30 -13.93
CA MET A 363 7.22 -15.19 -15.37
C MET A 363 8.54 -15.34 -16.11
N SER A 364 8.50 -15.99 -17.26
CA SER A 364 9.58 -15.86 -18.24
C SER A 364 9.63 -14.44 -18.80
N PRO A 365 10.77 -13.98 -19.36
CA PRO A 365 10.86 -12.63 -19.94
C PRO A 365 9.78 -12.32 -20.98
N ALA A 366 9.38 -13.31 -21.80
CA ALA A 366 8.32 -13.14 -22.79
C ALA A 366 6.93 -12.99 -22.17
N GLN A 367 6.63 -13.75 -21.11
CA GLN A 367 5.37 -13.63 -20.38
C GLN A 367 5.28 -12.27 -19.67
N PHE A 368 6.37 -11.85 -19.03
CA PHE A 368 6.40 -10.55 -18.37
C PHE A 368 6.28 -9.39 -19.36
N GLN A 369 6.91 -9.49 -20.54
CA GLN A 369 6.72 -8.51 -21.61
C GLN A 369 5.26 -8.44 -22.09
N SER A 370 4.59 -9.58 -22.22
CA SER A 370 3.16 -9.62 -22.59
C SER A 370 2.27 -9.04 -21.49
N TYR A 371 2.61 -9.29 -20.24
CA TYR A 371 1.94 -8.69 -19.09
C TYR A 371 2.05 -7.16 -19.12
N LEU A 372 3.26 -6.62 -19.30
CA LEU A 372 3.50 -5.17 -19.40
C LEU A 372 2.77 -4.53 -20.59
N GLN A 373 2.61 -5.28 -21.70
CA GLN A 373 1.82 -4.81 -22.84
C GLN A 373 0.33 -4.66 -22.47
N ASN A 374 -0.22 -5.58 -21.67
CA ASN A 374 -1.59 -5.49 -21.18
C ASN A 374 -1.76 -4.31 -20.23
N GLU A 375 -0.79 -4.05 -19.34
CA GLU A 375 -0.78 -2.87 -18.48
C GLU A 375 -0.79 -1.56 -19.31
N MET A 376 0.03 -1.50 -20.34
CA MET A 376 0.06 -0.36 -21.25
C MET A 376 -1.28 -0.19 -22.00
N ASN A 377 -1.91 -1.29 -22.43
CA ASN A 377 -3.23 -1.25 -23.05
C ASN A 377 -4.31 -0.73 -22.08
N ASP A 378 -4.25 -1.10 -20.79
CA ASP A 378 -5.15 -0.58 -19.77
C ASP A 378 -4.91 0.94 -19.57
N ILE A 379 -3.66 1.37 -19.39
CA ILE A 379 -3.31 2.79 -19.23
C ILE A 379 -3.84 3.62 -20.40
N THR A 380 -3.68 3.12 -21.62
CA THR A 380 -4.05 3.83 -22.86
C THR A 380 -5.51 3.61 -23.28
N SER A 381 -6.30 2.91 -22.49
CA SER A 381 -7.75 2.68 -22.75
C SER A 381 -8.60 3.96 -22.70
N ALA A 382 -8.09 5.01 -22.03
CA ALA A 382 -8.67 6.34 -22.01
C ALA A 382 -7.58 7.41 -22.19
N PRO A 383 -7.88 8.54 -22.84
CA PRO A 383 -6.87 9.52 -23.26
C PRO A 383 -6.42 10.51 -22.19
N ASP A 384 -7.00 10.48 -21.00
CA ASP A 384 -6.92 11.47 -19.93
C ASP A 384 -6.42 10.90 -18.60
N GLY A 385 -6.45 11.75 -17.57
CA GLY A 385 -6.16 11.42 -16.17
C GLY A 385 -4.66 11.43 -15.82
N SER A 386 -4.39 12.14 -14.72
CA SER A 386 -3.06 12.22 -14.08
C SER A 386 -2.87 11.09 -13.07
N VAL A 387 -1.64 10.81 -12.65
CA VAL A 387 -1.33 9.92 -11.53
C VAL A 387 -1.61 10.62 -10.20
N TYR A 388 -1.08 11.83 -10.04
CA TYR A 388 -1.41 12.72 -8.92
C TYR A 388 -2.88 13.12 -8.97
N ILE A 389 -3.55 13.16 -7.82
CA ILE A 389 -4.97 13.51 -7.74
C ILE A 389 -5.13 15.01 -7.48
N PRO A 390 -5.67 15.80 -8.41
CA PRO A 390 -5.99 17.20 -8.14
C PRO A 390 -7.05 17.34 -7.03
N ASN A 391 -7.02 18.42 -6.27
CA ASN A 391 -8.00 18.66 -5.20
C ASN A 391 -9.45 18.69 -5.72
N SER A 392 -9.67 19.12 -6.96
CA SER A 392 -11.00 19.11 -7.60
C SER A 392 -11.58 17.72 -7.77
N ASP A 393 -10.72 16.69 -7.86
CA ASP A 393 -11.10 15.31 -8.16
C ASP A 393 -10.95 14.38 -6.93
N LEU A 394 -10.53 14.93 -5.79
CA LEU A 394 -10.25 14.16 -4.60
C LEU A 394 -11.54 13.58 -4.01
N ASN A 395 -11.72 12.28 -4.20
CA ASN A 395 -12.79 11.47 -3.63
C ASN A 395 -12.36 10.00 -3.60
N SER A 396 -13.08 9.15 -2.85
CA SER A 396 -12.72 7.75 -2.68
C SER A 396 -12.65 6.96 -4.01
N GLY A 397 -13.55 7.22 -4.95
CA GLY A 397 -13.52 6.55 -6.26
C GLY A 397 -12.30 6.91 -7.10
N ARG A 398 -11.74 8.12 -6.92
CA ARG A 398 -10.52 8.55 -7.60
C ARG A 398 -9.25 8.10 -6.87
N ILE A 399 -9.26 8.07 -5.54
CA ILE A 399 -8.16 7.52 -4.73
C ILE A 399 -7.83 6.10 -5.19
N PHE A 400 -8.84 5.24 -5.32
CA PHE A 400 -8.69 3.84 -5.72
C PHE A 400 -8.95 3.62 -7.23
N ASN A 401 -8.51 4.55 -8.07
CA ASN A 401 -8.66 4.41 -9.52
C ASN A 401 -7.63 3.43 -10.09
N ALA A 402 -8.09 2.26 -10.52
CA ALA A 402 -7.27 1.16 -11.04
C ALA A 402 -6.27 1.59 -12.10
N ARG A 403 -6.76 2.28 -13.15
CA ARG A 403 -5.96 2.68 -14.31
C ARG A 403 -4.89 3.71 -13.96
N LEU A 404 -5.20 4.67 -13.08
CA LEU A 404 -4.35 5.84 -12.84
C LEU A 404 -3.48 5.66 -11.59
N THR A 405 -4.09 5.31 -10.46
CA THR A 405 -3.40 5.23 -9.17
C THR A 405 -2.50 3.99 -9.11
N TYR A 406 -3.03 2.83 -9.53
CA TYR A 406 -2.32 1.54 -9.52
C TYR A 406 -1.51 1.33 -10.79
N THR A 407 -2.18 1.08 -11.93
CA THR A 407 -1.51 0.65 -13.16
C THR A 407 -0.54 1.71 -13.69
N LYS A 408 -1.00 2.97 -13.90
CA LYS A 408 -0.13 4.05 -14.39
C LYS A 408 0.92 4.43 -13.35
N GLY A 409 0.57 4.46 -12.06
CA GLY A 409 1.50 4.71 -10.96
C GLY A 409 2.65 3.71 -10.93
N GLY A 410 2.36 2.40 -10.96
CA GLY A 410 3.36 1.34 -11.02
C GLY A 410 4.18 1.37 -12.32
N TYR A 411 3.53 1.65 -13.45
CA TYR A 411 4.20 1.71 -14.74
C TYR A 411 5.20 2.88 -14.85
N VAL A 412 4.88 4.04 -14.25
CA VAL A 412 5.81 5.18 -14.19
C VAL A 412 7.06 4.82 -13.37
N LEU A 413 6.93 4.09 -12.26
CA LEU A 413 8.08 3.58 -11.52
C LEU A 413 8.93 2.62 -12.36
N ARG A 414 8.29 1.79 -13.19
CA ARG A 414 9.00 0.95 -14.14
C ARG A 414 9.71 1.76 -15.22
N MET A 415 9.15 2.88 -15.67
CA MET A 415 9.84 3.79 -16.60
C MET A 415 11.09 4.39 -15.94
N ILE A 416 11.00 4.82 -14.67
CA ILE A 416 12.17 5.28 -13.90
C ILE A 416 13.21 4.15 -13.78
N LYS A 417 12.77 2.91 -13.47
CA LYS A 417 13.66 1.74 -13.45
C LYS A 417 14.37 1.53 -14.78
N TRP A 418 13.67 1.68 -15.90
CA TRP A 418 14.27 1.58 -17.22
C TRP A 418 15.30 2.69 -17.49
N ILE A 419 15.01 3.94 -17.08
CA ILE A 419 15.94 5.09 -17.25
C ILE A 419 17.22 4.88 -16.44
N LEU A 420 17.13 4.35 -15.23
CA LEU A 420 18.26 4.17 -14.30
C LEU A 420 19.01 2.85 -14.49
N GLY A 421 18.34 1.83 -15.00
CA GLY A 421 18.77 0.44 -14.92
C GLY A 421 18.53 -0.19 -13.56
N ASP A 422 18.52 -1.53 -13.52
CA ASP A 422 18.15 -2.31 -12.34
C ASP A 422 18.99 -1.96 -11.10
N ASP A 423 20.32 -1.92 -11.25
CA ASP A 423 21.22 -1.73 -10.10
C ASP A 423 21.02 -0.37 -9.44
N GLN A 424 20.97 0.70 -10.22
CA GLN A 424 20.80 2.06 -9.69
C GLN A 424 19.39 2.26 -9.13
N PHE A 425 18.37 1.71 -9.77
CA PHE A 425 16.98 1.81 -9.32
C PHE A 425 16.79 1.16 -7.95
N TYR A 426 17.23 -0.08 -7.77
CA TYR A 426 17.06 -0.76 -6.50
C TYR A 426 17.98 -0.21 -5.39
N ALA A 427 19.18 0.26 -5.74
CA ALA A 427 20.02 0.99 -4.79
C ALA A 427 19.34 2.30 -4.32
N MET A 428 18.71 3.03 -5.24
CA MET A 428 17.92 4.23 -4.95
C MET A 428 16.73 3.91 -4.03
N LEU A 429 15.98 2.83 -4.28
CA LEU A 429 14.86 2.44 -3.42
C LEU A 429 15.30 2.11 -2.00
N LYS A 430 16.42 1.39 -1.83
CA LYS A 430 16.99 1.11 -0.49
C LYS A 430 17.39 2.40 0.22
N ALA A 431 18.00 3.34 -0.48
CA ALA A 431 18.37 4.64 0.06
C ALA A 431 17.11 5.48 0.42
N TYR A 432 16.06 5.41 -0.39
CA TYR A 432 14.78 6.05 -0.13
C TYR A 432 14.14 5.53 1.16
N GLN A 433 14.10 4.19 1.33
CA GLN A 433 13.58 3.52 2.52
C GLN A 433 14.35 3.83 3.81
N SER A 434 15.63 4.15 3.71
CA SER A 434 16.50 4.47 4.85
C SER A 434 16.82 5.96 5.01
N ASN A 435 16.11 6.83 4.27
CA ASN A 435 16.29 8.27 4.40
C ASN A 435 15.70 8.75 5.74
N PRO A 436 16.49 9.37 6.64
CA PRO A 436 16.02 9.80 7.96
C PRO A 436 14.87 10.80 7.94
N ALA A 437 14.66 11.53 6.83
CA ALA A 437 13.53 12.45 6.68
C ALA A 437 12.21 11.72 6.41
N PHE A 438 12.27 10.49 5.88
CA PHE A 438 11.11 9.73 5.42
C PHE A 438 10.82 8.48 6.25
N GLU A 439 11.85 7.92 6.88
CA GLU A 439 11.76 6.65 7.60
C GLU A 439 10.69 6.70 8.69
N TYR A 440 9.69 5.82 8.62
CA TYR A 440 8.50 5.77 9.49
C TYR A 440 7.72 7.09 9.54
N ASN A 441 7.77 7.87 8.47
CA ASN A 441 7.13 9.17 8.32
C ASN A 441 6.28 9.20 7.04
N TYR A 442 5.93 10.39 6.59
CA TYR A 442 5.17 10.59 5.37
C TYR A 442 6.03 11.20 4.25
N VAL A 443 5.59 11.00 3.01
CA VAL A 443 6.26 11.49 1.81
C VAL A 443 5.23 12.01 0.81
N LYS A 444 5.52 13.14 0.18
CA LYS A 444 4.72 13.69 -0.92
C LYS A 444 5.40 13.46 -2.27
N THR A 445 4.67 13.59 -3.34
CA THR A 445 5.17 13.43 -4.71
C THR A 445 6.43 14.27 -4.97
N ASN A 446 6.45 15.52 -4.53
CA ASN A 446 7.62 16.39 -4.68
C ASN A 446 8.83 15.91 -3.87
N ASP A 447 8.61 15.40 -2.66
CA ASP A 447 9.70 14.88 -1.82
C ASP A 447 10.39 13.69 -2.50
N PHE A 448 9.61 12.79 -3.10
CA PHE A 448 10.15 11.66 -3.85
C PHE A 448 10.88 12.12 -5.12
N ARG A 449 10.32 13.07 -5.90
CA ARG A 449 10.98 13.67 -7.08
C ARG A 449 12.33 14.27 -6.71
N ASP A 450 12.36 15.09 -5.65
CA ASP A 450 13.56 15.83 -5.24
C ASP A 450 14.61 14.87 -4.68
N PHE A 451 14.19 13.84 -3.93
CA PHE A 451 15.09 12.76 -3.51
C PHE A 451 15.67 12.00 -4.71
N LEU A 452 14.84 11.58 -5.65
CA LEU A 452 15.24 10.86 -6.87
C LEU A 452 16.24 11.68 -7.69
N SER A 453 15.95 12.97 -7.90
CA SER A 453 16.81 13.88 -8.63
C SER A 453 18.17 14.07 -7.93
N SER A 454 18.15 14.30 -6.63
CA SER A 454 19.37 14.44 -5.81
C SER A 454 20.22 13.17 -5.79
N TYR A 455 19.59 12.02 -5.62
CA TYR A 455 20.28 10.71 -5.54
C TYR A 455 20.95 10.32 -6.86
N THR A 456 20.27 10.59 -7.98
CA THR A 456 20.75 10.18 -9.31
C THR A 456 21.63 11.22 -10.01
N GLY A 457 21.59 12.48 -9.55
CA GLY A 457 22.22 13.61 -10.23
C GLY A 457 21.51 14.02 -11.54
N ARG A 458 20.27 13.52 -11.77
CA ARG A 458 19.42 13.87 -12.93
C ARG A 458 18.23 14.68 -12.45
N ASP A 459 17.85 15.70 -13.20
CA ASP A 459 16.60 16.42 -12.96
C ASP A 459 15.41 15.60 -13.49
N PHE A 460 14.47 15.26 -12.61
CA PHE A 460 13.22 14.57 -12.93
C PHE A 460 12.01 15.52 -12.95
N THR A 461 12.21 16.83 -12.88
CA THR A 461 11.12 17.81 -12.80
C THR A 461 10.17 17.70 -13.99
N ASP A 462 10.68 17.71 -15.22
CA ASP A 462 9.86 17.62 -16.44
C ASP A 462 9.21 16.24 -16.56
N PHE A 463 9.94 15.16 -16.20
CA PHE A 463 9.36 13.82 -16.16
C PHE A 463 8.14 13.74 -15.21
N PHE A 464 8.22 14.33 -14.01
CA PHE A 464 7.08 14.34 -13.07
C PHE A 464 5.96 15.24 -13.56
N ASN A 465 6.27 16.40 -14.14
CA ASN A 465 5.26 17.29 -14.73
C ASN A 465 4.47 16.59 -15.83
N ASP A 466 5.13 15.80 -16.67
CA ASP A 466 4.51 15.11 -17.78
C ASP A 466 3.74 13.85 -17.37
N TRP A 467 4.37 13.00 -16.55
CA TRP A 467 3.87 11.64 -16.30
C TRP A 467 3.08 11.47 -15.01
N ILE A 468 3.30 12.33 -14.02
CA ILE A 468 2.63 12.28 -12.72
C ILE A 468 1.53 13.34 -12.61
N TYR A 469 1.88 14.61 -12.87
CA TYR A 469 0.91 15.72 -12.79
C TYR A 469 0.14 15.90 -14.09
N GLY A 470 0.74 15.60 -15.22
CA GLY A 470 0.14 15.68 -16.55
C GLY A 470 -0.77 14.50 -16.85
N GLU A 471 -1.71 14.75 -17.76
CA GLU A 471 -2.69 13.75 -18.21
C GLU A 471 -2.30 13.15 -19.55
N GLY A 472 -2.71 11.89 -19.74
CA GLY A 472 -2.59 11.22 -21.03
C GLY A 472 -1.25 10.52 -21.24
N TYR A 473 -0.88 10.38 -22.50
CA TYR A 473 0.30 9.64 -22.97
C TYR A 473 0.71 10.07 -24.38
N PRO A 474 1.99 9.86 -24.79
CA PRO A 474 2.47 10.14 -26.14
C PRO A 474 2.13 9.00 -27.11
N ILE A 475 1.95 9.37 -28.38
CA ILE A 475 1.84 8.46 -29.52
C ILE A 475 2.98 8.80 -30.48
N TYR A 476 3.95 7.90 -30.61
CA TYR A 476 5.15 8.12 -31.40
C TYR A 476 4.95 7.73 -32.85
N GLN A 477 5.55 8.52 -33.75
CA GLN A 477 5.71 8.23 -35.17
C GLN A 477 7.19 8.21 -35.51
N ILE A 478 7.72 7.05 -35.88
CA ILE A 478 9.12 6.87 -36.20
C ILE A 478 9.25 6.61 -37.71
N ARG A 479 9.95 7.52 -38.42
CA ARG A 479 10.35 7.32 -39.80
C ARG A 479 11.86 7.10 -39.83
N TRP A 480 12.31 6.22 -40.69
CA TRP A 480 13.74 5.93 -40.80
C TRP A 480 14.20 5.72 -42.24
N THR A 481 15.47 6.02 -42.49
CA THR A 481 16.17 5.76 -43.76
C THR A 481 17.55 5.25 -43.45
N GLN A 482 18.10 4.42 -44.35
CA GLN A 482 19.47 3.95 -44.26
C GLN A 482 20.26 4.29 -45.52
N ASN A 483 21.46 4.86 -45.35
CA ASN A 483 22.39 5.03 -46.48
C ASN A 483 22.94 3.65 -46.88
N PRO A 484 22.78 3.20 -48.16
CA PRO A 484 23.17 1.86 -48.56
C PRO A 484 24.68 1.61 -48.54
N THR A 485 25.50 2.68 -48.69
CA THR A 485 26.96 2.57 -48.73
C THR A 485 27.57 2.68 -47.34
N SER A 486 27.23 3.71 -46.58
CA SER A 486 27.78 3.95 -45.24
C SER A 486 27.06 3.18 -44.16
N LYS A 487 25.92 2.53 -44.47
CA LYS A 487 25.01 1.87 -43.52
C LYS A 487 24.47 2.78 -42.43
N LYS A 488 24.76 4.08 -42.47
CA LYS A 488 24.29 5.07 -41.50
C LYS A 488 22.76 5.13 -41.51
N LEU A 489 22.15 4.98 -40.33
CA LEU A 489 20.72 4.99 -40.11
C LEU A 489 20.26 6.34 -39.55
N THR A 490 19.25 6.92 -40.15
CA THR A 490 18.67 8.20 -39.70
C THR A 490 17.22 7.96 -39.30
N PHE A 491 16.87 8.37 -38.10
CA PHE A 491 15.51 8.39 -37.58
C PHE A 491 14.96 9.80 -37.57
N GLN A 492 13.70 9.96 -37.90
CA GLN A 492 12.87 11.12 -37.55
C GLN A 492 11.80 10.66 -36.58
N VAL A 493 11.81 11.23 -35.39
CA VAL A 493 10.86 10.88 -34.33
C VAL A 493 9.89 12.02 -34.12
N GLY A 494 8.61 11.76 -34.41
CA GLY A 494 7.51 12.67 -34.14
C GLY A 494 6.65 12.13 -33.00
N GLN A 495 5.96 13.03 -32.30
CA GLN A 495 5.05 12.70 -31.22
C GLN A 495 3.73 13.45 -31.39
N THR A 496 2.63 12.75 -31.23
CA THR A 496 1.32 13.31 -30.91
C THR A 496 0.93 12.86 -29.49
N ARG A 497 -0.05 13.50 -28.89
CA ARG A 497 -0.45 13.27 -27.50
C ARG A 497 -1.92 12.96 -27.41
N SER A 498 -2.33 12.15 -26.44
CA SER A 498 -3.73 11.77 -26.23
C SER A 498 -4.55 12.87 -25.55
N SER A 499 -3.90 13.76 -24.75
CA SER A 499 -4.52 14.90 -24.04
C SER A 499 -3.76 16.19 -24.34
N SER A 500 -4.42 17.33 -24.16
CA SER A 500 -3.80 18.66 -24.27
C SER A 500 -3.08 19.12 -23.00
N SER A 501 -3.18 18.35 -21.93
CA SER A 501 -2.61 18.68 -20.61
C SER A 501 -1.06 18.82 -20.65
N VAL A 502 -0.39 17.96 -21.42
CA VAL A 502 1.06 17.99 -21.62
C VAL A 502 1.37 18.49 -23.02
N SER A 503 2.33 19.40 -23.17
CA SER A 503 2.72 19.93 -24.46
C SER A 503 3.60 18.96 -25.25
N PHE A 504 4.50 18.26 -24.57
CA PHE A 504 5.41 17.26 -25.11
C PHE A 504 5.87 16.36 -23.97
N PHE A 505 5.87 15.02 -24.18
CA PHE A 505 6.37 14.05 -23.20
C PHE A 505 7.85 13.77 -23.47
N GLU A 506 8.72 14.22 -22.59
CA GLU A 506 10.14 13.92 -22.68
C GLU A 506 10.42 12.50 -22.15
N LEU A 507 11.01 11.67 -23.01
CA LEU A 507 11.40 10.31 -22.64
C LEU A 507 12.54 9.83 -23.55
N PRO A 508 13.61 9.23 -23.02
CA PRO A 508 14.54 8.45 -23.80
C PRO A 508 13.82 7.24 -24.43
N LEU A 509 13.90 7.10 -25.75
CA LEU A 509 13.16 6.06 -26.47
C LEU A 509 14.07 4.87 -26.81
N PRO A 510 13.76 3.65 -26.33
CA PRO A 510 14.47 2.45 -26.77
C PRO A 510 14.04 2.07 -28.18
N ILE A 511 15.00 1.90 -29.06
CA ILE A 511 14.80 1.47 -30.44
C ILE A 511 15.59 0.20 -30.70
N LYS A 512 14.92 -0.83 -31.19
CA LYS A 512 15.55 -2.03 -31.70
C LYS A 512 15.49 -2.03 -33.22
N VAL A 513 16.60 -2.32 -33.89
CA VAL A 513 16.66 -2.52 -35.33
C VAL A 513 17.11 -3.93 -35.66
N SER A 514 16.58 -4.50 -36.72
CA SER A 514 16.88 -5.88 -37.15
C SER A 514 17.17 -5.95 -38.64
N GLY A 515 18.09 -6.83 -39.03
CA GLY A 515 18.42 -7.18 -40.42
C GLY A 515 17.84 -8.53 -40.80
N SER A 516 17.81 -8.84 -42.12
CA SER A 516 17.30 -10.08 -42.68
C SER A 516 18.09 -11.35 -42.28
N GLY A 517 19.35 -11.17 -41.89
CA GLY A 517 20.22 -12.25 -41.41
C GLY A 517 20.18 -12.48 -39.89
N GLY A 518 19.19 -11.95 -39.19
CA GLY A 518 19.05 -12.08 -37.72
C GLY A 518 19.92 -11.13 -36.92
N GLN A 519 20.61 -10.20 -37.57
CA GLN A 519 21.40 -9.14 -36.89
C GLN A 519 20.45 -8.20 -36.14
N THR A 520 20.86 -7.74 -34.97
CA THR A 520 20.12 -6.75 -34.16
C THR A 520 21.05 -5.69 -33.59
N ALA A 521 20.55 -4.47 -33.46
CA ALA A 521 21.18 -3.41 -32.66
C ALA A 521 20.12 -2.67 -31.85
N TYR A 522 20.56 -2.06 -30.74
CA TYR A 522 19.69 -1.34 -29.80
C TYR A 522 20.24 0.06 -29.61
N PHE A 523 19.37 1.04 -29.62
CA PHE A 523 19.70 2.45 -29.40
C PHE A 523 18.73 3.02 -28.39
N VAL A 524 19.18 4.06 -27.68
CA VAL A 524 18.34 4.93 -26.88
C VAL A 524 18.39 6.31 -27.50
N LEU A 525 17.25 6.82 -27.94
CA LEU A 525 17.13 8.14 -28.55
C LEU A 525 16.63 9.12 -27.51
N ASP A 526 17.44 10.12 -27.17
CA ASP A 526 17.09 11.16 -26.20
C ASP A 526 16.14 12.17 -26.85
N HIS A 527 14.83 11.85 -26.80
CA HIS A 527 13.78 12.55 -27.50
C HIS A 527 13.23 13.71 -26.66
N THR A 528 13.72 14.92 -26.96
CA THR A 528 13.43 16.17 -26.23
C THR A 528 12.63 17.20 -27.05
N SER A 529 12.34 16.91 -28.32
CA SER A 529 11.57 17.83 -29.18
C SER A 529 10.85 17.08 -30.30
N ASN A 530 9.73 17.64 -30.78
CA ASN A 530 8.95 16.99 -31.82
C ASN A 530 9.65 17.04 -33.18
N ASN A 531 9.51 15.97 -33.97
CA ASN A 531 10.17 15.78 -35.27
C ASN A 531 11.72 15.82 -35.22
N GLN A 532 12.30 15.41 -34.10
CA GLN A 532 13.73 15.37 -33.87
C GLN A 532 14.41 14.30 -34.74
N TYR A 533 15.61 14.60 -35.24
CA TYR A 533 16.42 13.70 -36.06
C TYR A 533 17.54 13.09 -35.21
N PHE A 534 17.74 11.77 -35.39
CA PHE A 534 18.83 11.01 -34.76
C PHE A 534 19.58 10.23 -35.83
N THR A 535 20.89 10.08 -35.68
CA THR A 535 21.72 9.30 -36.59
C THR A 535 22.49 8.24 -35.80
N GLN A 536 22.42 6.98 -36.26
CA GLN A 536 23.08 5.83 -35.63
C GLN A 536 23.89 5.06 -36.68
N ASP A 537 24.99 4.48 -36.24
CA ASP A 537 25.83 3.63 -37.09
C ASP A 537 25.46 2.16 -36.86
N VAL A 538 25.21 1.43 -37.96
CA VAL A 538 25.01 -0.02 -37.97
C VAL A 538 25.89 -0.64 -39.07
N ASN A 539 26.20 -1.92 -38.94
CA ASN A 539 27.06 -2.63 -39.89
C ASN A 539 26.32 -3.64 -40.78
N PHE A 540 24.98 -3.58 -40.81
CA PHE A 540 24.10 -4.45 -41.59
C PHE A 540 22.95 -3.65 -42.23
N ASP A 541 22.29 -4.27 -43.22
CA ASP A 541 21.08 -3.71 -43.81
C ASP A 541 19.88 -3.90 -42.88
N VAL A 542 19.31 -2.79 -42.45
CA VAL A 542 18.14 -2.78 -41.55
C VAL A 542 16.88 -3.04 -42.37
N THR A 543 16.06 -3.99 -41.90
CA THR A 543 14.80 -4.36 -42.53
C THR A 543 13.60 -4.07 -41.63
N ASN A 544 13.82 -3.92 -40.32
CA ASN A 544 12.75 -3.62 -39.35
C ASN A 544 13.27 -2.73 -38.22
N VAL A 545 12.37 -1.85 -37.73
CA VAL A 545 12.56 -0.96 -36.59
C VAL A 545 11.39 -1.12 -35.63
N THR A 546 11.66 -1.36 -34.36
CA THR A 546 10.67 -1.54 -33.31
C THR A 546 11.09 -0.86 -32.02
#